data_79582216a4383d023f0cec05006680fa
#
_entry.id   79582216a4383d023f0cec05006680fa
#
_cell.length_a   1.000
_cell.length_b   1.000
_cell.length_c   1.000
_cell.angle_alpha   90.00
_cell.angle_beta   90.00
_cell.angle_gamma   90.00
#
_symmetry.space_group_name_H-M   'P 1'
#
loop_
_entity.id
_entity.type
_entity.pdbx_description
1 polymer ?
#
loop_
_entity_poly.entity_id
_entity_poly.type
_entity_poly.pdbx_seq_one_letter_code
_entity_poly.pdbx_strand_id
1 'polypeptide(L)'
;VWIGVSAERRDDGALVGFGRPEFLFEDVVKTLAATKPAVISVMHTSANDTAAAIDVVRRHWDGPLGTYPESGYFKSPDWVFVDVIPPPLLVEHSRMWETQGASIFGGCCGIGPDHIAALSKEFKA
;
A
#
# COMPACT_ATOMS: atom_id res chain seq x y z
N VAL A 1 -4.47 12.29 13.28
CA VAL A 1 -5.17 11.66 12.15
C VAL A 1 -4.20 10.77 11.39
N TRP A 2 -4.62 9.59 11.00
CA TRP A 2 -3.96 8.70 10.06
C TRP A 2 -4.61 8.88 8.69
N ILE A 3 -3.80 9.03 7.65
CA ILE A 3 -4.29 9.22 6.28
C ILE A 3 -3.88 8.02 5.44
N GLY A 4 -4.85 7.43 4.74
CA GLY A 4 -4.62 6.41 3.71
C GLY A 4 -4.59 7.06 2.33
N VAL A 5 -3.61 6.71 1.53
CA VAL A 5 -3.49 7.11 0.13
C VAL A 5 -3.44 5.88 -0.76
N SER A 6 -4.17 5.91 -1.87
CA SER A 6 -4.26 4.78 -2.80
C SER A 6 -3.79 5.20 -4.19
N ALA A 7 -3.01 4.33 -4.81
CA ALA A 7 -2.44 4.57 -6.13
C ALA A 7 -2.74 3.43 -7.09
N GLU A 8 -2.76 3.75 -8.37
CA GLU A 8 -2.78 2.76 -9.46
C GLU A 8 -1.90 3.23 -10.62
N ARG A 9 -1.51 2.28 -11.47
CA ARG A 9 -0.80 2.59 -12.71
C ARG A 9 -1.79 2.95 -13.80
N ARG A 10 -1.60 4.11 -14.41
CA ARG A 10 -2.28 4.50 -15.65
C ARG A 10 -1.59 3.82 -16.85
N ASP A 11 -2.26 3.72 -17.98
CA ASP A 11 -1.76 3.03 -19.19
C ASP A 11 -0.42 3.58 -19.69
N ASP A 12 -0.13 4.87 -19.45
CA ASP A 12 1.15 5.50 -19.77
C ASP A 12 2.28 5.21 -18.74
N GLY A 13 1.99 4.41 -17.71
CA GLY A 13 2.92 4.05 -16.64
C GLY A 13 2.96 5.05 -15.48
N ALA A 14 2.25 6.16 -15.55
CA ALA A 14 2.19 7.14 -14.46
C ALA A 14 1.45 6.58 -13.24
N LEU A 15 1.93 6.91 -12.05
CA LEU A 15 1.25 6.62 -10.80
C LEU A 15 0.21 7.72 -10.53
N VAL A 16 -1.04 7.33 -10.45
CA VAL A 16 -2.19 8.22 -10.27
C VAL A 16 -3.00 7.81 -9.05
N GLY A 17 -3.90 8.69 -8.59
CA GLY A 17 -4.86 8.34 -7.54
C GLY A 17 -5.77 7.20 -7.99
N PHE A 18 -6.01 6.23 -7.13
CA PHE A 18 -6.84 5.07 -7.44
C PHE A 18 -8.25 5.50 -7.87
N GLY A 19 -8.69 5.02 -9.03
CA GLY A 19 -9.98 5.42 -9.61
C GLY A 19 -10.07 6.88 -10.07
N ARG A 20 -8.96 7.60 -10.07
CA ARG A 20 -8.91 9.02 -10.42
C ARG A 20 -7.70 9.32 -11.31
N PRO A 21 -7.71 8.81 -12.55
CA PRO A 21 -6.55 8.90 -13.45
C PRO A 21 -6.16 10.33 -13.84
N GLU A 22 -7.03 11.30 -13.60
CA GLU A 22 -6.77 12.73 -13.81
C GLU A 22 -5.87 13.35 -12.74
N PHE A 23 -5.68 12.69 -11.58
CA PHE A 23 -4.82 13.20 -10.51
C PHE A 23 -3.53 12.40 -10.40
N LEU A 24 -2.39 13.05 -10.55
CA LEU A 24 -1.11 12.44 -10.24
C LEU A 24 -1.03 12.10 -8.76
N PHE A 25 -0.59 10.90 -8.45
CA PHE A 25 -0.47 10.44 -7.06
C PHE A 25 0.43 11.36 -6.22
N GLU A 26 1.49 11.89 -6.82
CA GLU A 26 2.39 12.84 -6.16
C GLU A 26 1.67 14.11 -5.71
N ASP A 27 0.76 14.66 -6.51
CA ASP A 27 -0.01 15.86 -6.14
C ASP A 27 -0.98 15.56 -4.98
N VAL A 28 -1.57 14.38 -4.96
CA VAL A 28 -2.40 13.91 -3.83
C VAL A 28 -1.56 13.84 -2.56
N VAL A 29 -0.38 13.21 -2.63
CA VAL A 29 0.52 13.08 -1.48
C VAL A 29 0.98 14.44 -0.96
N LYS A 30 1.39 15.36 -1.84
CA LYS A 30 1.79 16.72 -1.46
C LYS A 30 0.69 17.44 -0.67
N THR A 31 -0.52 17.37 -1.18
CA THR A 31 -1.67 18.03 -0.56
C THR A 31 -1.93 17.49 0.84
N LEU A 32 -1.90 16.14 0.99
CA LEU A 32 -2.19 15.51 2.26
C LEU A 32 -1.04 15.62 3.26
N ALA A 33 0.20 15.53 2.82
CA ALA A 33 1.37 15.72 3.70
C ALA A 33 1.41 17.13 4.30
N ALA A 34 0.96 18.14 3.56
CA ALA A 34 0.87 19.51 4.06
C ALA A 34 -0.07 19.66 5.27
N THR A 35 -1.01 18.76 5.48
CA THR A 35 -1.89 18.74 6.66
C THR A 35 -1.22 18.24 7.93
N LYS A 36 0.02 17.76 7.84
CA LYS A 36 0.83 17.22 8.95
C LYS A 36 0.11 16.10 9.72
N PRO A 37 -0.28 15.00 9.05
CA PRO A 37 -0.92 13.87 9.72
C PRO A 37 0.04 13.18 10.70
N ALA A 38 -0.49 12.32 11.58
CA ALA A 38 0.33 11.48 12.44
C ALA A 38 0.98 10.32 11.68
N VAL A 39 0.28 9.77 10.69
CA VAL A 39 0.73 8.66 9.83
C VAL A 39 0.20 8.87 8.43
N ILE A 40 1.01 8.55 7.41
CA ILE A 40 0.52 8.30 6.05
C ILE A 40 0.70 6.82 5.74
N SER A 41 -0.34 6.19 5.21
CA SER A 41 -0.32 4.79 4.80
C SER A 41 -0.64 4.66 3.32
N VAL A 42 0.17 3.89 2.60
CA VAL A 42 -0.16 3.43 1.25
C VAL A 42 -1.10 2.25 1.40
N MET A 43 -2.35 2.44 1.03
CA MET A 43 -3.40 1.44 1.16
C MET A 43 -4.09 1.18 -0.18
N HIS A 44 -4.80 0.05 -0.28
CA HIS A 44 -5.59 -0.29 -1.48
C HIS A 44 -4.81 -0.04 -2.78
N THR A 45 -3.54 -0.38 -2.75
CA THR A 45 -2.59 -0.27 -3.86
C THR A 45 -2.04 -1.66 -4.11
N SER A 46 -1.92 -2.06 -5.36
CA SER A 46 -1.32 -3.36 -5.71
C SER A 46 0.01 -3.55 -4.96
N ALA A 47 0.26 -4.76 -4.46
CA ALA A 47 1.54 -5.07 -3.82
C ALA A 47 2.74 -4.76 -4.74
N ASN A 48 2.57 -4.91 -6.05
CA ASN A 48 3.61 -4.60 -7.04
C ASN A 48 3.88 -3.09 -7.20
N ASP A 49 2.90 -2.24 -6.94
CA ASP A 49 3.01 -0.79 -7.08
C ASP A 49 3.29 -0.08 -5.76
N THR A 50 3.17 -0.78 -4.64
CA THR A 50 3.32 -0.21 -3.30
C THR A 50 4.71 0.40 -3.09
N ALA A 51 5.77 -0.24 -3.55
CA ALA A 51 7.13 0.30 -3.44
C ALA A 51 7.28 1.65 -4.15
N ALA A 52 6.75 1.76 -5.38
CA ALA A 52 6.76 3.02 -6.12
C ALA A 52 5.93 4.12 -5.43
N ALA A 53 4.80 3.74 -4.84
CA ALA A 53 3.98 4.68 -4.07
C ALA A 53 4.70 5.16 -2.80
N ILE A 54 5.41 4.28 -2.09
CA ILE A 54 6.24 4.65 -0.94
C ILE A 54 7.30 5.68 -1.33
N ASP A 55 7.98 5.49 -2.44
CA ASP A 55 9.01 6.42 -2.91
C ASP A 55 8.43 7.82 -3.14
N VAL A 56 7.23 7.91 -3.68
CA VAL A 56 6.51 9.19 -3.82
C VAL A 56 6.18 9.79 -2.46
N VAL A 57 5.64 9.01 -1.54
CA VAL A 57 5.32 9.48 -0.19
C VAL A 57 6.57 10.01 0.52
N ARG A 58 7.69 9.28 0.44
CA ARG A 58 8.93 9.66 1.11
C ARG A 58 9.57 10.95 0.58
N ARG A 59 9.27 11.35 -0.64
CA ARG A 59 9.72 12.65 -1.16
C ARG A 59 9.04 13.84 -0.45
N HIS A 60 7.89 13.63 0.18
CA HIS A 60 7.04 14.68 0.75
C HIS A 60 6.69 14.47 2.22
N TRP A 61 7.02 13.32 2.80
CA TRP A 61 6.63 12.92 4.15
C TRP A 61 7.74 12.13 4.85
N ASP A 62 8.21 12.63 5.98
CA ASP A 62 9.29 12.01 6.78
C ASP A 62 8.78 11.24 8.01
N GLY A 63 7.48 11.31 8.29
CA GLY A 63 6.87 10.71 9.47
C GLY A 63 6.60 9.21 9.33
N PRO A 64 5.90 8.61 10.28
CA PRO A 64 5.54 7.19 10.27
C PRO A 64 4.76 6.82 9.00
N LEU A 65 5.14 5.69 8.38
CA LEU A 65 4.55 5.22 7.13
C LEU A 65 4.03 3.80 7.29
N GLY A 66 2.79 3.60 6.86
CA GLY A 66 2.14 2.29 6.83
C GLY A 66 1.95 1.75 5.43
N THR A 67 1.78 0.45 5.33
CA THR A 67 1.43 -0.26 4.09
C THR A 67 0.27 -1.21 4.32
N TYR A 68 -0.80 -1.04 3.53
CA TYR A 68 -1.98 -1.91 3.51
C TYR A 68 -2.30 -2.29 2.06
N PRO A 69 -1.45 -3.13 1.44
CA PRO A 69 -1.62 -3.46 0.02
C PRO A 69 -2.86 -4.30 -0.22
N GLU A 70 -3.36 -4.24 -1.45
CA GLU A 70 -4.28 -5.23 -1.96
C GLU A 70 -3.56 -6.26 -2.80
N SER A 71 -4.14 -7.43 -2.93
CA SER A 71 -3.66 -8.50 -3.80
C SER A 71 -4.82 -9.32 -4.35
N GLY A 72 -4.64 -9.79 -5.59
CA GLY A 72 -5.66 -10.53 -6.29
C GLY A 72 -6.77 -9.62 -6.82
N TYR A 73 -7.81 -10.25 -7.32
CA TYR A 73 -8.99 -9.56 -7.81
C TYR A 73 -10.26 -10.31 -7.39
N PHE A 74 -11.35 -9.59 -7.39
CA PHE A 74 -12.65 -10.11 -7.00
C PHE A 74 -13.35 -10.75 -8.18
N LYS A 75 -13.73 -12.01 -8.05
CA LYS A 75 -14.44 -12.75 -9.11
C LYS A 75 -15.93 -12.85 -8.79
N SER A 76 -16.73 -12.22 -9.64
CA SER A 76 -18.19 -12.34 -9.61
C SER A 76 -18.63 -13.66 -10.28
N PRO A 77 -19.73 -14.30 -9.85
CA PRO A 77 -20.68 -13.88 -8.81
C PRO A 77 -20.35 -14.41 -7.40
N ASP A 78 -19.31 -15.25 -7.26
CA ASP A 78 -19.08 -16.04 -6.05
C ASP A 78 -18.42 -15.27 -4.90
N TRP A 79 -18.14 -13.99 -5.08
CA TRP A 79 -17.50 -13.13 -4.07
C TRP A 79 -16.19 -13.72 -3.53
N VAL A 80 -15.39 -14.30 -4.41
CA VAL A 80 -14.09 -14.92 -4.08
C VAL A 80 -12.95 -14.07 -4.63
N PHE A 81 -11.93 -13.86 -3.80
CA PHE A 81 -10.66 -13.30 -4.27
C PHE A 81 -9.81 -14.39 -4.91
N VAL A 82 -9.28 -14.11 -6.08
CA VAL A 82 -8.37 -15.00 -6.84
C VAL A 82 -7.03 -14.30 -7.09
N ASP A 83 -6.00 -15.10 -7.35
CA ASP A 83 -4.63 -14.62 -7.59
C ASP A 83 -4.05 -13.77 -6.43
N VAL A 84 -4.46 -14.08 -5.21
CA VAL A 84 -3.91 -13.46 -4.01
C VAL A 84 -2.48 -13.99 -3.78
N ILE A 85 -1.54 -13.08 -3.49
CA ILE A 85 -0.17 -13.46 -3.16
C ILE A 85 -0.15 -14.34 -1.90
N PRO A 86 0.73 -15.35 -1.83
CA PRO A 86 0.87 -16.15 -0.62
C PRO A 86 1.49 -15.34 0.52
N PRO A 87 1.19 -15.68 1.80
CA PRO A 87 1.73 -14.96 2.95
C PRO A 87 3.25 -14.75 2.96
N PRO A 88 4.10 -15.73 2.58
CA PRO A 88 5.55 -15.51 2.51
C PRO A 88 5.96 -14.42 1.54
N LEU A 89 5.28 -14.29 0.41
CA LEU A 89 5.58 -13.25 -0.58
C LEU A 89 5.19 -11.85 -0.06
N LEU A 90 4.10 -11.74 0.70
CA LEU A 90 3.76 -10.48 1.37
C LEU A 90 4.84 -10.08 2.38
N VAL A 91 5.41 -11.04 3.11
CA VAL A 91 6.53 -10.80 4.05
C VAL A 91 7.76 -10.27 3.29
N GLU A 92 8.11 -10.88 2.15
CA GLU A 92 9.22 -10.41 1.31
C GLU A 92 9.01 -8.96 0.84
N HIS A 93 7.83 -8.65 0.33
CA HIS A 93 7.47 -7.29 -0.02
C HIS A 93 7.58 -6.33 1.17
N SER A 94 7.07 -6.73 2.31
CA SER A 94 7.07 -5.89 3.52
C SER A 94 8.49 -5.61 4.04
N ARG A 95 9.40 -6.56 3.93
CA ARG A 95 10.84 -6.34 4.23
C ARG A 95 11.45 -5.30 3.31
N MET A 96 11.13 -5.34 2.02
CA MET A 96 11.58 -4.32 1.08
C MET A 96 10.99 -2.94 1.44
N TRP A 97 9.71 -2.86 1.77
CA TRP A 97 9.06 -1.61 2.18
C TRP A 97 9.63 -1.08 3.51
N GLU A 98 10.04 -1.96 4.42
CA GLU A 98 10.76 -1.58 5.64
C GLU A 98 12.05 -0.82 5.31
N THR A 99 12.82 -1.28 4.33
CA THR A 99 14.03 -0.57 3.86
C THR A 99 13.73 0.81 3.28
N GLN A 100 12.53 1.04 2.79
CA GLN A 100 12.03 2.34 2.32
C GLN A 100 11.47 3.21 3.45
N GLY A 101 11.46 2.70 4.69
CA GLY A 101 11.02 3.42 5.88
C GLY A 101 9.61 3.11 6.36
N ALA A 102 8.92 2.11 5.80
CA ALA A 102 7.66 1.64 6.36
C ALA A 102 7.89 0.97 7.72
N SER A 103 6.99 1.23 8.66
CA SER A 103 7.05 0.70 10.03
C SER A 103 5.72 0.13 10.51
N ILE A 104 4.66 0.25 9.71
CA ILE A 104 3.33 -0.27 10.01
C ILE A 104 2.92 -1.14 8.83
N PHE A 105 2.62 -2.41 9.09
CA PHE A 105 2.30 -3.39 8.06
C PHE A 105 0.93 -4.01 8.29
N GLY A 106 0.12 -4.07 7.26
CA GLY A 106 -1.20 -4.65 7.29
C GLY A 106 -1.62 -5.15 5.91
N GLY A 107 -2.90 -5.16 5.65
CA GLY A 107 -3.44 -5.57 4.38
C GLY A 107 -4.82 -4.99 4.12
N CYS A 108 -5.18 -4.95 2.86
CA CYS A 108 -6.49 -4.54 2.36
C CYS A 108 -7.15 -5.73 1.65
N CYS A 109 -7.79 -5.49 0.53
CA CYS A 109 -8.51 -6.52 -0.22
C CYS A 109 -7.63 -7.73 -0.58
N GLY A 110 -8.16 -8.92 -0.38
CA GLY A 110 -7.46 -10.18 -0.65
C GLY A 110 -6.46 -10.63 0.43
N ILE A 111 -6.07 -9.75 1.33
CA ILE A 111 -5.14 -10.08 2.42
C ILE A 111 -5.95 -10.57 3.64
N GLY A 112 -5.68 -11.80 4.05
CA GLY A 112 -6.43 -12.46 5.11
C GLY A 112 -5.63 -12.71 6.39
N PRO A 113 -6.22 -13.43 7.37
CA PRO A 113 -5.60 -13.70 8.67
C PRO A 113 -4.23 -14.37 8.59
N ASP A 114 -4.04 -15.29 7.65
CA ASP A 114 -2.76 -16.00 7.46
C ASP A 114 -1.63 -15.06 7.06
N HIS A 115 -1.93 -14.06 6.25
CA HIS A 115 -1.00 -13.01 5.87
C HIS A 115 -0.60 -12.17 7.09
N ILE A 116 -1.59 -11.78 7.90
CA ILE A 116 -1.33 -10.99 9.12
C ILE A 116 -0.55 -11.82 10.14
N ALA A 117 -0.84 -13.11 10.27
CA ALA A 117 -0.07 -14.01 11.13
C ALA A 117 1.41 -14.10 10.70
N ALA A 118 1.66 -14.18 9.39
CA ALA A 118 3.02 -14.20 8.84
C ALA A 118 3.74 -12.89 9.10
N LEU A 119 3.10 -11.74 8.88
CA LEU A 119 3.66 -10.43 9.20
C LEU A 119 3.96 -10.28 10.69
N SER A 120 3.04 -10.68 11.55
CA SER A 120 3.21 -10.62 13.02
C SER A 120 4.37 -11.48 13.50
N LYS A 121 4.58 -12.65 12.88
CA LYS A 121 5.72 -13.51 13.21
C LYS A 121 7.04 -12.89 12.80
N GLU A 122 7.08 -12.20 11.68
CA GLU A 122 8.27 -11.61 11.09
C GLU A 122 8.68 -10.31 11.77
N PHE A 123 7.72 -9.42 12.00
CA PHE A 123 7.94 -8.08 12.54
C PHE A 123 7.55 -7.99 14.03
N LYS A 124 7.96 -8.94 14.82
CA LYS A 124 7.76 -8.88 16.28
C LYS A 124 8.51 -7.69 16.87
N ALA A 125 7.73 -6.91 17.58
CA ALA A 125 8.33 -5.85 18.40
C ALA A 125 9.16 -6.43 19.55
#